data_e73d76d97e9d748a01aab5fcc8ac3b3b
#
_entry.id   e73d76d97e9d748a01aab5fcc8ac3b3b
#
_cell.length_a   1.000
_cell.length_b   1.000
_cell.length_c   1.000
_cell.angle_alpha   90.00
_cell.angle_beta   90.00
_cell.angle_gamma   90.00
#
_symmetry.space_group_name_H-M   'P 1'
#
loop_
_entity.id
_entity.type
_entity.pdbx_description
1 polymer ?
#
loop_
_entity_poly.entity_id
_entity_poly.type
_entity_poly.pdbx_seq_one_letter_code
_entity_poly.pdbx_strand_id
1 'polypeptide(L)'
;YIRWTQWIFLKFYEAGLVYRDNAPVNWCPGCQTVLANEQVLGDGTCERSGDPVEQRDMEQWFYRITTYAQQLLDDMDSVDWPEKVKVMQRHWIGRSEGAEFGLPVADADGSAREDVAPLAVFTTRPDTSFGMTFAVISPEHPRVDELTTDNERATVDAFRASVAGRSEIDRLSTEGSLDKRGVATGCRVVNPFTGQAIPVFLADYVLMTYGTGAIMAVPGEDQRDWDFAVAHDCEIIRTVQPPDDFDGEAYVG
;
A
#
# COMPACT_ATOMS: atom_id res chain seq x y z
N TYR A 1 -5.14 10.65 -37.74
CA TYR A 1 -5.08 9.96 -36.42
C TYR A 1 -5.73 10.80 -35.32
N ILE A 2 -5.30 12.04 -35.07
CA ILE A 2 -5.75 12.91 -33.95
C ILE A 2 -7.29 12.97 -33.83
N ARG A 3 -8.02 13.15 -34.96
CA ARG A 3 -9.49 13.20 -34.97
C ARG A 3 -10.13 11.96 -34.32
N TRP A 4 -9.63 10.77 -34.60
CA TRP A 4 -10.18 9.52 -34.06
C TRP A 4 -9.83 9.32 -32.60
N THR A 5 -8.61 9.69 -32.17
CA THR A 5 -8.21 9.68 -30.76
C THR A 5 -9.10 10.63 -29.95
N GLN A 6 -9.34 11.85 -30.43
CA GLN A 6 -10.24 12.80 -29.80
C GLN A 6 -11.69 12.29 -29.76
N TRP A 7 -12.17 11.63 -30.82
CA TRP A 7 -13.50 11.06 -30.87
C TRP A 7 -13.66 9.93 -29.83
N ILE A 8 -12.69 9.06 -29.70
CA ILE A 8 -12.67 7.99 -28.67
C ILE A 8 -12.70 8.61 -27.26
N PHE A 9 -11.88 9.64 -27.02
CA PHE A 9 -11.88 10.36 -25.75
C PHE A 9 -13.26 10.93 -25.43
N LEU A 10 -13.90 11.60 -26.39
CA LEU A 10 -15.23 12.15 -26.21
C LEU A 10 -16.28 11.06 -25.90
N LYS A 11 -16.17 9.87 -26.52
CA LYS A 11 -17.05 8.75 -26.22
C LYS A 11 -16.86 8.23 -24.79
N PHE A 12 -15.64 8.16 -24.30
CA PHE A 12 -15.38 7.81 -22.91
C PHE A 12 -15.88 8.90 -21.95
N TYR A 13 -15.74 10.17 -22.31
CA TYR A 13 -16.27 11.27 -21.53
C TYR A 13 -17.81 11.24 -21.47
N GLU A 14 -18.50 11.06 -22.59
CA GLU A 14 -19.96 10.89 -22.68
C GLU A 14 -20.45 9.69 -21.85
N ALA A 15 -19.66 8.62 -21.77
CA ALA A 15 -19.95 7.43 -20.98
C ALA A 15 -19.60 7.58 -19.47
N GLY A 16 -19.08 8.75 -19.04
CA GLY A 16 -18.67 8.98 -17.65
C GLY A 16 -17.42 8.22 -17.21
N LEU A 17 -16.66 7.69 -18.18
CA LEU A 17 -15.44 6.91 -17.91
C LEU A 17 -14.18 7.77 -17.78
N VAL A 18 -14.30 9.07 -18.08
CA VAL A 18 -13.20 10.05 -17.98
C VAL A 18 -13.64 11.19 -17.09
N TYR A 19 -12.78 11.63 -16.21
CA TYR A 19 -13.01 12.72 -15.27
C TYR A 19 -11.75 13.53 -15.05
N ARG A 20 -11.87 14.73 -14.47
CA ARG A 20 -10.74 15.55 -14.07
C ARG A 20 -10.61 15.53 -12.56
N ASP A 21 -9.37 15.44 -12.09
CA ASP A 21 -9.04 15.50 -10.68
C ASP A 21 -7.62 16.00 -10.48
N ASN A 22 -7.31 16.46 -9.27
CA ASN A 22 -5.96 16.78 -8.85
C ASN A 22 -5.27 15.53 -8.30
N ALA A 23 -4.10 15.24 -8.86
CA ALA A 23 -3.27 14.15 -8.36
C ALA A 23 -1.79 14.46 -8.55
N PRO A 24 -0.91 13.84 -7.76
CA PRO A 24 0.51 13.94 -7.95
C PRO A 24 0.91 13.33 -9.29
N VAL A 25 1.71 14.08 -10.05
CA VAL A 25 2.26 13.67 -11.33
C VAL A 25 3.77 13.87 -11.33
N ASN A 26 4.48 13.06 -12.11
CA ASN A 26 5.91 13.24 -12.34
C ASN A 26 6.12 14.44 -13.26
N TRP A 27 6.74 15.49 -12.76
CA TRP A 27 7.05 16.70 -13.51
C TRP A 27 8.53 16.81 -13.80
N CYS A 28 8.90 17.05 -15.06
CA CYS A 28 10.27 17.36 -15.44
C CYS A 28 10.44 18.88 -15.63
N PRO A 29 11.27 19.55 -14.80
CA PRO A 29 11.50 20.99 -14.92
C PRO A 29 12.19 21.37 -16.25
N GLY A 30 13.14 20.58 -16.72
CA GLY A 30 13.85 20.84 -17.96
C GLY A 30 13.02 20.63 -19.21
N CYS A 31 12.19 19.58 -19.24
CA CYS A 31 11.25 19.34 -20.35
C CYS A 31 9.96 20.16 -20.23
N GLN A 32 9.67 20.74 -19.08
CA GLN A 32 8.43 21.45 -18.73
C GLN A 32 7.16 20.65 -19.09
N THR A 33 7.17 19.36 -18.75
CA THR A 33 6.06 18.44 -19.04
C THR A 33 5.90 17.37 -17.97
N VAL A 34 4.71 16.77 -17.94
CA VAL A 34 4.40 15.58 -17.14
C VAL A 34 5.02 14.36 -17.80
N LEU A 35 5.59 13.46 -17.00
CA LEU A 35 6.20 12.21 -17.43
C LEU A 35 5.35 11.02 -17.02
N ALA A 36 5.31 10.00 -17.85
CA ALA A 36 4.87 8.67 -17.47
C ALA A 36 5.90 8.02 -16.51
N ASN A 37 5.48 7.03 -15.73
CA ASN A 37 6.38 6.37 -14.79
C ASN A 37 7.60 5.75 -15.48
N GLU A 38 7.40 5.20 -16.68
CA GLU A 38 8.45 4.57 -17.49
C GLU A 38 9.50 5.56 -18.02
N GLN A 39 9.21 6.87 -17.97
CA GLN A 39 10.12 7.94 -18.39
C GLN A 39 10.96 8.50 -17.23
N VAL A 40 10.73 8.00 -16.03
CA VAL A 40 11.54 8.30 -14.84
C VAL A 40 12.54 7.16 -14.65
N LEU A 41 13.83 7.49 -14.69
CA LEU A 41 14.88 6.50 -14.50
C LEU A 41 14.99 6.07 -13.03
N GLY A 42 15.64 4.95 -12.77
CA GLY A 42 15.77 4.40 -11.41
C GLY A 42 16.54 5.30 -10.43
N ASP A 43 17.25 6.30 -10.92
CA ASP A 43 17.90 7.34 -10.11
C ASP A 43 17.01 8.59 -9.86
N GLY A 44 15.76 8.55 -10.31
CA GLY A 44 14.79 9.64 -10.16
C GLY A 44 14.95 10.76 -11.18
N THR A 45 15.68 10.55 -12.26
CA THR A 45 15.89 11.57 -13.30
C THR A 45 15.03 11.31 -14.55
N CYS A 46 14.81 12.37 -15.35
CA CYS A 46 14.09 12.32 -16.61
C CYS A 46 14.93 11.63 -17.70
N GLU A 47 14.41 10.64 -18.41
CA GLU A 47 15.08 9.93 -19.52
C GLU A 47 15.58 10.85 -20.64
N ARG A 48 14.95 12.04 -20.81
CA ARG A 48 15.25 12.98 -21.90
C ARG A 48 16.24 14.06 -21.51
N SER A 49 15.98 14.74 -20.37
CA SER A 49 16.77 15.90 -19.98
C SER A 49 17.86 15.56 -18.98
N GLY A 50 17.73 14.43 -18.24
CA GLY A 50 18.59 14.10 -17.12
C GLY A 50 18.31 14.93 -15.85
N ASP A 51 17.31 15.83 -15.86
CA ASP A 51 16.96 16.61 -14.67
C ASP A 51 16.24 15.75 -13.63
N PRO A 52 16.39 16.08 -12.34
CA PRO A 52 15.60 15.47 -11.28
C PRO A 52 14.10 15.68 -11.52
N VAL A 53 13.34 14.60 -11.37
CA VAL A 53 11.87 14.61 -11.50
C VAL A 53 11.25 15.03 -10.19
N GLU A 54 10.26 15.93 -10.26
CA GLU A 54 9.53 16.44 -9.10
C GLU A 54 8.11 15.87 -9.09
N GLN A 55 7.57 15.56 -7.91
CA GLN A 55 6.15 15.31 -7.73
C GLN A 55 5.40 16.64 -7.62
N ARG A 56 4.38 16.85 -8.45
CA ARG A 56 3.53 18.03 -8.40
C ARG A 56 2.07 17.65 -8.48
N ASP A 57 1.25 18.23 -7.61
CA ASP A 57 -0.20 18.12 -7.71
C ASP A 57 -0.68 18.97 -8.89
N MET A 58 -1.28 18.32 -9.86
CA MET A 58 -1.79 18.96 -11.06
C MET A 58 -3.16 18.39 -11.42
N GLU A 59 -4.03 19.27 -11.97
CA GLU A 59 -5.31 18.85 -12.54
C GLU A 59 -5.07 18.08 -13.84
N GLN A 60 -5.48 16.80 -13.85
CA GLN A 60 -5.28 15.86 -14.96
C GLN A 60 -6.58 15.15 -15.34
N TRP A 61 -6.59 14.55 -16.52
CA TRP A 61 -7.61 13.63 -16.96
C TRP A 61 -7.32 12.21 -16.49
N PHE A 62 -8.31 11.58 -15.86
CA PHE A 62 -8.25 10.21 -15.38
C PHE A 62 -9.29 9.34 -16.06
N TYR A 63 -8.96 8.07 -16.28
CA TYR A 63 -9.88 7.04 -16.73
C TYR A 63 -10.31 6.17 -15.55
N ARG A 64 -11.59 5.86 -15.46
CA ARG A 64 -12.13 4.91 -14.47
C ARG A 64 -11.88 3.48 -14.91
N ILE A 65 -10.62 3.07 -14.94
CA ILE A 65 -10.18 1.77 -15.49
C ILE A 65 -10.77 0.57 -14.74
N THR A 66 -11.17 0.73 -13.48
CA THR A 66 -11.73 -0.34 -12.65
C THR A 66 -13.24 -0.51 -12.81
N THR A 67 -13.94 0.38 -13.54
CA THR A 67 -15.41 0.33 -13.70
C THR A 67 -15.90 -1.02 -14.23
N TYR A 68 -15.15 -1.63 -15.13
CA TYR A 68 -15.51 -2.91 -15.74
C TYR A 68 -14.74 -4.10 -15.18
N ALA A 69 -13.95 -3.94 -14.11
CA ALA A 69 -13.09 -4.99 -13.57
C ALA A 69 -13.88 -6.25 -13.21
N GLN A 70 -15.02 -6.09 -12.51
CA GLN A 70 -15.86 -7.23 -12.15
C GLN A 70 -16.49 -7.88 -13.38
N GLN A 71 -17.02 -7.08 -14.32
CA GLN A 71 -17.63 -7.61 -15.53
C GLN A 71 -16.61 -8.38 -16.39
N LEU A 72 -15.36 -7.89 -16.48
CA LEU A 72 -14.29 -8.61 -17.18
C LEU A 72 -13.99 -9.97 -16.55
N LEU A 73 -14.09 -10.09 -15.23
CA LEU A 73 -13.94 -11.38 -14.55
C LEU A 73 -15.12 -12.31 -14.84
N ASP A 74 -16.35 -11.78 -14.75
CA ASP A 74 -17.58 -12.56 -14.93
C ASP A 74 -17.72 -13.05 -16.37
N ASP A 75 -17.39 -12.21 -17.36
CA ASP A 75 -17.49 -12.52 -18.79
C ASP A 75 -16.36 -13.45 -19.28
N MET A 76 -15.33 -13.70 -18.46
CA MET A 76 -14.14 -14.46 -18.87
C MET A 76 -14.47 -15.91 -19.24
N ASP A 77 -15.49 -16.49 -18.62
CA ASP A 77 -15.93 -17.86 -18.91
C ASP A 77 -16.74 -17.96 -20.20
N SER A 78 -17.24 -16.83 -20.72
CA SER A 78 -17.98 -16.75 -21.99
C SER A 78 -17.07 -16.76 -23.23
N VAL A 79 -15.76 -16.52 -23.07
CA VAL A 79 -14.80 -16.47 -24.16
C VAL A 79 -13.99 -17.76 -24.27
N ASP A 80 -13.76 -18.21 -25.52
CA ASP A 80 -12.95 -19.39 -25.81
C ASP A 80 -11.45 -19.03 -25.81
N TRP A 81 -10.95 -18.71 -24.60
CA TRP A 81 -9.52 -18.41 -24.40
C TRP A 81 -8.82 -19.58 -23.70
N PRO A 82 -7.53 -19.81 -24.02
CA PRO A 82 -6.72 -20.77 -23.28
C PRO A 82 -6.72 -20.47 -21.78
N GLU A 83 -6.79 -21.48 -20.93
CA GLU A 83 -6.87 -21.33 -19.47
C GLU A 83 -5.71 -20.48 -18.90
N LYS A 84 -4.51 -20.65 -19.46
CA LYS A 84 -3.35 -19.82 -19.06
C LYS A 84 -3.63 -18.33 -19.21
N VAL A 85 -4.32 -17.90 -20.28
CA VAL A 85 -4.67 -16.49 -20.51
C VAL A 85 -5.71 -16.04 -19.50
N LYS A 86 -6.74 -16.87 -19.22
CA LYS A 86 -7.76 -16.55 -18.21
C LYS A 86 -7.15 -16.38 -16.82
N VAL A 87 -6.23 -17.24 -16.43
CA VAL A 87 -5.50 -17.12 -15.16
C VAL A 87 -4.69 -15.83 -15.09
N MET A 88 -3.97 -15.48 -16.17
CA MET A 88 -3.22 -14.22 -16.24
C MET A 88 -4.13 -12.99 -16.09
N GLN A 89 -5.31 -13.00 -16.74
CA GLN A 89 -6.28 -11.90 -16.63
C GLN A 89 -6.87 -11.79 -15.21
N ARG A 90 -7.23 -12.92 -14.59
CA ARG A 90 -7.70 -12.92 -13.19
C ARG A 90 -6.65 -12.35 -12.25
N HIS A 91 -5.40 -12.74 -12.39
CA HIS A 91 -4.30 -12.21 -11.58
C HIS A 91 -4.03 -10.72 -11.85
N TRP A 92 -4.14 -10.29 -13.11
CA TRP A 92 -3.95 -8.87 -13.46
C TRP A 92 -5.03 -7.97 -12.84
N ILE A 93 -6.29 -8.39 -12.90
CA ILE A 93 -7.39 -7.65 -12.28
C ILE A 93 -7.26 -7.68 -10.76
N GLY A 94 -6.82 -8.80 -10.19
CA GLY A 94 -6.42 -8.92 -8.79
C GLY A 94 -7.57 -8.66 -7.81
N ARG A 95 -8.80 -9.16 -8.10
CA ARG A 95 -9.89 -9.06 -7.12
C ARG A 95 -9.47 -9.74 -5.83
N SER A 96 -9.52 -8.99 -4.74
CA SER A 96 -9.30 -9.51 -3.39
C SER A 96 -10.54 -9.27 -2.53
N GLU A 97 -10.85 -10.23 -1.67
CA GLU A 97 -11.91 -10.15 -0.67
C GLU A 97 -11.27 -10.21 0.71
N GLY A 98 -11.78 -9.40 1.63
CA GLY A 98 -11.20 -9.33 2.96
C GLY A 98 -12.14 -8.62 3.94
N ALA A 99 -11.62 -8.38 5.12
CA ALA A 99 -12.31 -7.66 6.19
C ALA A 99 -11.60 -6.34 6.50
N GLU A 100 -12.39 -5.32 6.76
CA GLU A 100 -11.92 -4.05 7.32
C GLU A 100 -12.39 -3.94 8.77
N PHE A 101 -11.50 -3.54 9.66
CA PHE A 101 -11.83 -3.28 11.05
C PHE A 101 -10.94 -2.19 11.65
N GLY A 102 -11.40 -1.62 12.76
CA GLY A 102 -10.69 -0.52 13.43
C GLY A 102 -9.80 -1.02 14.56
N LEU A 103 -8.59 -0.50 14.62
CA LEU A 103 -7.67 -0.64 15.75
C LEU A 103 -7.80 0.62 16.64
N PRO A 104 -8.38 0.53 17.85
CA PRO A 104 -8.44 1.68 18.75
C PRO A 104 -7.04 2.20 19.08
N VAL A 105 -6.85 3.51 19.07
CA VAL A 105 -5.59 4.13 19.52
C VAL A 105 -5.47 3.92 21.01
N ALA A 106 -4.28 3.55 21.47
CA ALA A 106 -4.03 3.27 22.89
C ALA A 106 -3.54 4.51 23.64
N ASP A 107 -3.96 4.62 24.91
CA ASP A 107 -3.36 5.51 25.89
C ASP A 107 -2.02 4.98 26.43
N ALA A 108 -1.37 5.78 27.27
CA ALA A 108 -0.08 5.42 27.86
C ALA A 108 -0.15 4.15 28.76
N ASP A 109 -1.31 3.83 29.31
CA ASP A 109 -1.56 2.61 30.09
C ASP A 109 -1.94 1.41 29.22
N GLY A 110 -2.07 1.60 27.91
CA GLY A 110 -2.44 0.56 26.95
C GLY A 110 -3.94 0.38 26.75
N SER A 111 -4.78 1.16 27.43
CA SER A 111 -6.24 1.15 27.20
C SER A 111 -6.63 1.87 25.92
N ALA A 112 -7.79 1.52 25.36
CA ALA A 112 -8.31 2.16 24.16
C ALA A 112 -8.80 3.59 24.46
N ARG A 113 -8.41 4.54 23.62
CA ARG A 113 -8.91 5.93 23.63
C ARG A 113 -10.26 6.01 22.94
N GLU A 114 -11.23 6.62 23.61
CA GLU A 114 -12.57 6.85 23.07
C GLU A 114 -12.69 8.17 22.26
N ASP A 115 -11.77 9.11 22.49
CA ASP A 115 -11.76 10.44 21.88
C ASP A 115 -11.07 10.50 20.51
N VAL A 116 -10.42 9.40 20.09
CA VAL A 116 -9.68 9.27 18.84
C VAL A 116 -10.30 8.17 17.96
N ALA A 117 -10.54 8.47 16.72
CA ALA A 117 -11.05 7.46 15.78
C ALA A 117 -10.09 6.27 15.67
N PRO A 118 -10.60 5.01 15.62
CA PRO A 118 -9.76 3.85 15.41
C PRO A 118 -8.98 3.95 14.08
N LEU A 119 -7.80 3.34 14.02
CA LEU A 119 -7.06 3.17 12.79
C LEU A 119 -7.70 2.04 11.98
N ALA A 120 -8.29 2.36 10.83
CA ALA A 120 -8.88 1.37 9.95
C ALA A 120 -7.79 0.56 9.24
N VAL A 121 -7.86 -0.76 9.30
CA VAL A 121 -6.98 -1.70 8.59
C VAL A 121 -7.78 -2.65 7.73
N PHE A 122 -7.22 -3.04 6.60
CA PHE A 122 -7.81 -4.06 5.73
C PHE A 122 -6.91 -5.30 5.70
N THR A 123 -7.54 -6.48 5.72
CA THR A 123 -6.82 -7.76 5.58
C THR A 123 -7.60 -8.76 4.73
N THR A 124 -6.89 -9.55 3.94
CA THR A 124 -7.44 -10.74 3.26
C THR A 124 -7.39 -12.00 4.13
N ARG A 125 -6.69 -11.93 5.27
CA ARG A 125 -6.51 -13.03 6.23
C ARG A 125 -7.01 -12.65 7.63
N PRO A 126 -8.33 -12.42 7.83
CA PRO A 126 -8.87 -12.08 9.16
C PRO A 126 -8.68 -13.20 10.20
N ASP A 127 -8.48 -14.43 9.76
CA ASP A 127 -8.16 -15.59 10.58
C ASP A 127 -6.87 -15.46 11.38
N THR A 128 -5.90 -14.69 10.88
CA THR A 128 -4.59 -14.48 11.52
C THR A 128 -4.54 -13.30 12.50
N SER A 129 -5.65 -12.57 12.68
CA SER A 129 -5.70 -11.32 13.47
C SER A 129 -5.28 -11.47 14.93
N PHE A 130 -5.40 -12.68 15.50
CA PHE A 130 -4.91 -12.98 16.85
C PHE A 130 -3.38 -12.92 16.96
N GLY A 131 -2.66 -13.13 15.86
CA GLY A 131 -1.20 -13.04 15.74
C GLY A 131 -0.68 -11.66 15.37
N MET A 132 -1.56 -10.66 15.32
CA MET A 132 -1.16 -9.28 15.05
C MET A 132 -0.35 -8.72 16.21
N THR A 133 0.93 -8.42 15.95
CA THR A 133 1.87 -7.92 16.97
C THR A 133 2.30 -6.47 16.75
N PHE A 134 2.04 -5.91 15.58
CA PHE A 134 2.20 -4.49 15.27
C PHE A 134 1.26 -4.06 14.15
N ALA A 135 1.11 -2.75 13.96
CA ALA A 135 0.42 -2.16 12.83
C ALA A 135 1.38 -1.31 12.02
N VAL A 136 1.16 -1.23 10.71
CA VAL A 136 2.01 -0.44 9.82
C VAL A 136 1.13 0.49 8.99
N ILE A 137 1.54 1.75 8.87
CA ILE A 137 0.88 2.75 8.03
C ILE A 137 1.81 3.24 6.92
N SER A 138 1.21 3.61 5.80
CA SER A 138 1.93 4.25 4.69
C SER A 138 2.53 5.60 5.12
N PRO A 139 3.70 5.99 4.63
CA PRO A 139 4.27 7.32 4.87
C PRO A 139 3.36 8.48 4.41
N GLU A 140 2.48 8.23 3.45
CA GLU A 140 1.50 9.17 2.91
C GLU A 140 0.14 9.14 3.64
N HIS A 141 -0.02 8.26 4.63
CA HIS A 141 -1.29 8.12 5.33
C HIS A 141 -1.70 9.44 6.02
N PRO A 142 -2.96 9.92 5.88
CA PRO A 142 -3.37 11.25 6.36
C PRO A 142 -3.29 11.41 7.88
N ARG A 143 -3.23 10.32 8.61
CA ARG A 143 -3.14 10.32 10.08
C ARG A 143 -1.72 10.15 10.63
N VAL A 144 -0.67 10.20 9.78
CA VAL A 144 0.72 10.06 10.24
C VAL A 144 1.03 11.06 11.35
N ASP A 145 0.66 12.33 11.16
CA ASP A 145 0.96 13.38 12.14
C ASP A 145 0.23 13.19 13.47
N GLU A 146 -1.00 12.70 13.43
CA GLU A 146 -1.80 12.37 14.63
C GLU A 146 -1.25 11.15 15.37
N LEU A 147 -0.78 10.15 14.63
CA LEU A 147 -0.26 8.88 15.16
C LEU A 147 1.25 8.92 15.45
N THR A 148 1.87 10.09 15.41
CA THR A 148 3.30 10.27 15.70
C THR A 148 3.48 11.06 17.00
N THR A 149 4.19 10.47 17.96
CA THR A 149 4.52 11.16 19.21
C THR A 149 5.59 12.23 18.97
N ASP A 150 5.67 13.24 19.85
CA ASP A 150 6.66 14.33 19.73
C ASP A 150 8.10 13.81 19.73
N ASN A 151 8.38 12.72 20.47
CA ASN A 151 9.71 12.12 20.54
C ASN A 151 10.15 11.51 19.20
N GLU A 152 9.22 10.97 18.42
CA GLU A 152 9.49 10.30 17.14
C GLU A 152 9.30 11.23 15.93
N ARG A 153 8.83 12.45 16.13
CA ARG A 153 8.52 13.39 15.06
C ARG A 153 9.67 13.58 14.08
N ALA A 154 10.86 13.86 14.58
CA ALA A 154 12.03 14.10 13.75
C ALA A 154 12.43 12.86 12.93
N THR A 155 12.33 11.66 13.52
CA THR A 155 12.62 10.39 12.85
C THR A 155 11.61 10.10 11.75
N VAL A 156 10.33 10.31 12.04
CA VAL A 156 9.23 10.12 11.08
C VAL A 156 9.34 11.09 9.91
N ASP A 157 9.62 12.37 10.16
CA ASP A 157 9.77 13.39 9.11
C ASP A 157 10.98 13.09 8.20
N ALA A 158 12.11 12.67 8.79
CA ALA A 158 13.28 12.24 8.02
C ALA A 158 12.99 11.01 7.16
N PHE A 159 12.26 10.04 7.69
CA PHE A 159 11.85 8.84 6.94
C PHE A 159 10.93 9.21 5.78
N ARG A 160 9.88 10.00 6.00
CA ARG A 160 8.96 10.49 4.96
C ARG A 160 9.74 11.20 3.84
N ALA A 161 10.67 12.09 4.19
CA ALA A 161 11.52 12.79 3.22
C ALA A 161 12.37 11.81 2.39
N SER A 162 12.85 10.73 3.00
CA SER A 162 13.70 9.72 2.32
C SER A 162 12.93 8.85 1.31
N VAL A 163 11.62 8.73 1.45
CA VAL A 163 10.77 7.89 0.57
C VAL A 163 9.94 8.70 -0.42
N ALA A 164 9.82 10.03 -0.23
CA ALA A 164 8.97 10.91 -1.03
C ALA A 164 9.30 10.94 -2.53
N GLY A 165 10.53 10.58 -2.93
CA GLY A 165 10.94 10.52 -4.34
C GLY A 165 10.90 9.13 -4.97
N ARG A 166 10.49 8.08 -4.23
CA ARG A 166 10.48 6.70 -4.72
C ARG A 166 9.14 6.35 -5.32
N SER A 167 9.15 5.71 -6.49
CA SER A 167 7.92 5.20 -7.10
C SER A 167 7.35 4.02 -6.29
N GLU A 168 6.03 3.77 -6.40
CA GLU A 168 5.40 2.59 -5.80
C GLU A 168 6.03 1.29 -6.31
N ILE A 169 6.42 1.24 -7.59
CA ILE A 169 7.08 0.09 -8.21
C ILE A 169 8.43 -0.18 -7.54
N ASP A 170 9.24 0.88 -7.30
CA ASP A 170 10.54 0.73 -6.62
C ASP A 170 10.38 0.30 -5.15
N ARG A 171 9.29 0.69 -4.51
CA ARG A 171 8.96 0.30 -3.13
C ARG A 171 8.53 -1.16 -3.03
N LEU A 172 7.83 -1.68 -4.05
CA LEU A 172 7.40 -3.07 -4.13
C LEU A 172 8.48 -4.00 -4.69
N SER A 173 9.37 -3.51 -5.56
CA SER A 173 10.39 -4.30 -6.26
C SER A 173 11.61 -4.65 -5.41
N THR A 174 11.62 -4.34 -4.13
CA THR A 174 12.69 -4.72 -3.19
C THR A 174 12.64 -6.23 -2.88
N GLU A 175 12.44 -7.07 -3.90
CA GLU A 175 12.68 -8.49 -3.83
C GLU A 175 14.18 -8.72 -3.58
N GLY A 176 14.52 -9.09 -2.35
CA GLY A 176 15.87 -9.48 -1.96
C GLY A 176 16.66 -8.48 -1.11
N SER A 177 16.15 -7.30 -0.80
CA SER A 177 16.75 -6.44 0.22
C SER A 177 16.14 -6.78 1.58
N LEU A 178 17.00 -7.26 2.50
CA LEU A 178 16.67 -7.46 3.92
C LEU A 178 16.38 -6.13 4.67
N ASP A 179 16.56 -5.00 4.01
CA ASP A 179 16.26 -3.68 4.54
C ASP A 179 14.76 -3.38 4.43
N LYS A 180 13.97 -4.00 5.31
CA LYS A 180 12.59 -3.56 5.54
C LYS A 180 12.62 -2.21 6.24
N ARG A 181 12.55 -1.16 5.43
CA ARG A 181 12.68 0.21 5.93
C ARG A 181 11.40 0.66 6.61
N GLY A 182 11.52 1.05 7.85
CA GLY A 182 10.43 1.62 8.62
C GLY A 182 10.94 2.29 9.88
N VAL A 183 10.06 3.04 10.52
CA VAL A 183 10.34 3.76 11.78
C VAL A 183 9.14 3.67 12.71
N ALA A 184 9.39 3.59 14.00
CA ALA A 184 8.32 3.65 15.00
C ALA A 184 7.70 5.04 15.02
N THR A 185 6.37 5.11 15.21
CA THR A 185 5.66 6.38 15.43
C THR A 185 5.63 6.81 16.89
N GLY A 186 5.98 5.89 17.80
CA GLY A 186 5.80 6.04 19.24
C GLY A 186 4.36 5.83 19.71
N CYS A 187 3.38 5.79 18.80
CA CYS A 187 1.99 5.49 19.10
C CYS A 187 1.77 3.97 19.21
N ARG A 188 0.73 3.59 19.92
CA ARG A 188 0.24 2.22 20.04
C ARG A 188 -1.24 2.15 19.69
N VAL A 189 -1.65 0.99 19.22
CA VAL A 189 -3.07 0.67 18.98
C VAL A 189 -3.43 -0.62 19.72
N VAL A 190 -4.70 -0.81 20.03
CA VAL A 190 -5.17 -2.02 20.71
C VAL A 190 -5.59 -3.05 19.66
N ASN A 191 -5.04 -4.25 19.74
CA ASN A 191 -5.55 -5.40 19.00
C ASN A 191 -6.94 -5.76 19.57
N PRO A 192 -8.04 -5.59 18.82
CA PRO A 192 -9.39 -5.78 19.36
C PRO A 192 -9.72 -7.24 19.69
N PHE A 193 -8.93 -8.19 19.21
CA PHE A 193 -9.14 -9.61 19.41
C PHE A 193 -8.42 -10.15 20.66
N THR A 194 -7.29 -9.54 21.03
CA THR A 194 -6.49 -9.96 22.20
C THR A 194 -6.51 -8.96 23.35
N GLY A 195 -6.89 -7.71 23.09
CA GLY A 195 -6.82 -6.61 24.06
C GLY A 195 -5.40 -6.06 24.28
N GLN A 196 -4.40 -6.55 23.56
CA GLN A 196 -3.01 -6.10 23.69
C GLN A 196 -2.77 -4.78 22.96
N ALA A 197 -2.02 -3.87 23.60
CA ALA A 197 -1.55 -2.66 22.96
C ALA A 197 -0.26 -2.98 22.16
N ILE A 198 -0.31 -2.78 20.84
CA ILE A 198 0.74 -3.07 19.88
C ILE A 198 1.30 -1.79 19.27
N PRO A 199 2.59 -1.71 18.89
CA PRO A 199 3.19 -0.53 18.30
C PRO A 199 2.70 -0.25 16.89
N VAL A 200 2.75 1.03 16.50
CA VAL A 200 2.49 1.50 15.14
C VAL A 200 3.80 1.95 14.49
N PHE A 201 4.05 1.47 13.28
CA PHE A 201 5.21 1.84 12.47
C PHE A 201 4.77 2.54 11.17
N LEU A 202 5.67 3.38 10.61
CA LEU A 202 5.68 3.74 9.20
C LEU A 202 6.59 2.78 8.46
N ALA A 203 6.17 2.28 7.29
CA ALA A 203 7.06 1.52 6.42
C ALA A 203 6.76 1.79 4.94
N ASP A 204 7.80 1.71 4.11
CA ASP A 204 7.71 2.05 2.69
C ASP A 204 7.04 0.96 1.82
N TYR A 205 6.87 -0.26 2.33
CA TYR A 205 6.16 -1.33 1.64
C TYR A 205 4.63 -1.26 1.76
N VAL A 206 4.09 -0.38 2.60
CA VAL A 206 2.64 -0.12 2.69
C VAL A 206 2.27 1.04 1.79
N LEU A 207 1.28 0.84 0.91
CA LEU A 207 0.85 1.81 -0.09
C LEU A 207 -0.54 2.35 0.22
N MET A 208 -0.77 3.65 -0.05
CA MET A 208 -2.10 4.26 0.04
C MET A 208 -3.09 3.73 -1.01
N THR A 209 -2.58 3.17 -2.08
CA THR A 209 -3.39 2.60 -3.18
C THR A 209 -3.98 1.23 -2.84
N TYR A 210 -3.57 0.61 -1.73
CA TYR A 210 -4.07 -0.68 -1.29
C TYR A 210 -4.80 -0.58 0.06
N GLY A 211 -6.08 -0.98 0.08
CA GLY A 211 -6.92 -0.97 1.28
C GLY A 211 -7.08 0.42 1.88
N THR A 212 -6.80 0.55 3.16
CA THR A 212 -6.89 1.80 3.91
C THR A 212 -5.58 2.59 3.99
N GLY A 213 -4.49 2.09 3.40
CA GLY A 213 -3.14 2.62 3.62
C GLY A 213 -2.56 2.26 4.99
N ALA A 214 -3.22 1.34 5.70
CA ALA A 214 -2.77 0.77 6.96
C ALA A 214 -3.01 -0.75 6.95
N ILE A 215 -2.09 -1.51 7.51
CA ILE A 215 -2.17 -2.96 7.61
C ILE A 215 -2.02 -3.43 9.05
N MET A 216 -2.65 -4.54 9.36
CA MET A 216 -2.29 -5.35 10.51
C MET A 216 -1.10 -6.22 10.13
N ALA A 217 -0.07 -6.28 10.96
CA ALA A 217 1.09 -7.11 10.70
C ALA A 217 1.00 -8.41 11.49
N VAL A 218 1.13 -9.52 10.78
CA VAL A 218 1.01 -10.89 11.30
C VAL A 218 2.25 -11.70 10.96
N PRO A 219 3.38 -11.45 11.65
CA PRO A 219 4.67 -12.02 11.28
C PRO A 219 4.73 -13.55 11.33
N GLY A 220 3.81 -14.21 12.02
CA GLY A 220 3.71 -15.67 12.01
C GLY A 220 3.26 -16.24 10.65
N GLU A 221 2.50 -15.46 9.84
CA GLU A 221 1.82 -15.90 8.64
C GLU A 221 2.11 -15.04 7.38
N ASP A 222 2.88 -13.95 7.50
CA ASP A 222 3.33 -13.13 6.35
C ASP A 222 4.85 -12.94 6.40
N GLN A 223 5.55 -13.30 5.32
CA GLN A 223 7.00 -13.23 5.26
C GLN A 223 7.54 -11.80 5.32
N ARG A 224 6.82 -10.81 4.77
CA ARG A 224 7.24 -9.40 4.82
C ARG A 224 7.15 -8.86 6.23
N ASP A 225 6.10 -9.24 6.95
CA ASP A 225 5.92 -8.88 8.35
C ASP A 225 6.93 -9.60 9.25
N TRP A 226 7.28 -10.86 8.92
CA TRP A 226 8.35 -11.61 9.60
C TRP A 226 9.69 -10.88 9.49
N ASP A 227 10.11 -10.56 8.25
CA ASP A 227 11.37 -9.85 8.00
C ASP A 227 11.42 -8.52 8.74
N PHE A 228 10.29 -7.78 8.74
CA PHE A 228 10.16 -6.53 9.47
C PHE A 228 10.22 -6.73 10.98
N ALA A 229 9.53 -7.74 11.52
CA ALA A 229 9.53 -8.08 12.94
C ALA A 229 10.94 -8.40 13.44
N VAL A 230 11.69 -9.19 12.67
CA VAL A 230 13.09 -9.52 13.00
C VAL A 230 13.97 -8.27 12.98
N ALA A 231 13.83 -7.40 11.97
CA ALA A 231 14.61 -6.16 11.85
C ALA A 231 14.33 -5.14 12.97
N HIS A 232 13.12 -5.13 13.52
CA HIS A 232 12.65 -4.16 14.52
C HIS A 232 12.41 -4.75 15.91
N ASP A 233 12.87 -5.99 16.15
CA ASP A 233 12.72 -6.71 17.44
C ASP A 233 11.25 -6.77 17.92
N CYS A 234 10.31 -6.99 16.98
CA CYS A 234 8.91 -7.18 17.29
C CYS A 234 8.60 -8.65 17.64
N GLU A 235 7.59 -8.85 18.48
CA GLU A 235 7.13 -10.19 18.82
C GLU A 235 6.57 -10.92 17.59
N ILE A 236 6.81 -12.24 17.50
CA ILE A 236 6.28 -13.11 16.45
C ILE A 236 5.37 -14.16 17.07
N ILE A 237 4.08 -14.11 16.75
CA ILE A 237 3.06 -15.05 17.24
C ILE A 237 2.49 -15.78 16.04
N ARG A 238 2.51 -17.12 16.07
CA ARG A 238 1.84 -17.96 15.08
C ARG A 238 0.45 -18.31 15.56
N THR A 239 -0.53 -18.12 14.69
CA THR A 239 -1.94 -18.48 14.96
C THR A 239 -2.42 -19.66 14.13
N VAL A 240 -1.75 -19.93 13.02
CA VAL A 240 -2.01 -21.11 12.17
C VAL A 240 -0.97 -22.18 12.46
N GLN A 241 -1.44 -23.40 12.78
CA GLN A 241 -0.57 -24.54 13.01
C GLN A 241 0.07 -25.00 11.69
N PRO A 242 1.38 -24.87 11.52
CA PRO A 242 2.06 -25.41 10.35
C PRO A 242 2.13 -26.94 10.40
N PRO A 243 2.45 -27.61 9.28
CA PRO A 243 2.82 -29.03 9.28
C PRO A 243 3.99 -29.34 10.20
N ASP A 244 4.05 -30.57 10.72
CA ASP A 244 5.07 -30.99 11.70
C ASP A 244 6.52 -30.90 11.17
N ASP A 245 6.69 -30.94 9.84
CA ASP A 245 7.97 -30.85 9.15
C ASP A 245 8.31 -29.43 8.67
N PHE A 246 7.50 -28.42 9.06
CA PHE A 246 7.76 -27.04 8.71
C PHE A 246 8.88 -26.45 9.57
N ASP A 247 9.98 -26.06 8.94
CA ASP A 247 11.15 -25.43 9.55
C ASP A 247 11.38 -23.97 9.06
N GLY A 248 10.40 -23.42 8.33
CA GLY A 248 10.45 -22.08 7.76
C GLY A 248 10.18 -20.95 8.74
N GLU A 249 10.30 -19.74 8.23
CA GLU A 249 10.09 -18.49 8.96
C GLU A 249 8.59 -18.21 9.14
N ALA A 250 7.93 -17.48 8.22
CA ALA A 250 6.48 -17.30 8.25
C ALA A 250 5.75 -18.48 7.59
N TYR A 251 4.62 -18.90 8.14
CA TYR A 251 3.78 -19.91 7.50
C TYR A 251 2.66 -19.25 6.70
N VAL A 252 2.86 -19.12 5.41
CA VAL A 252 1.93 -18.41 4.51
C VAL A 252 0.72 -19.24 4.03
N GLY A 253 0.61 -20.52 4.43
CA GLY A 253 -0.53 -21.41 4.16
C GLY A 253 -0.40 -22.24 2.91
#